data_fb486147c85603d536d7783caafe5da8
#
_entry.id   fb486147c85603d536d7783caafe5da8
#
_cell.length_a   1.000
_cell.length_b   1.000
_cell.length_c   1.000
_cell.angle_alpha   90.00
_cell.angle_beta   90.00
_cell.angle_gamma   90.00
#
_symmetry.space_group_name_H-M   'P 1'
#
loop_
_entity.id
_entity.type
_entity.pdbx_description
1 polymer ?
#
loop_
_entity_poly.entity_id
_entity_poly.type
_entity_poly.pdbx_seq_one_letter_code
_entity_poly.pdbx_strand_id
1 'polypeptide(L)'
;MQFIQNILSFNQILTASLLSWFIAQVLKTIINFVLLGKFQLERMWGDGGMPSAHSATVTAMVIATARSEGIHSAIFAVAAVVAIITMHDAMGVRRETGEQAKVLNKMLEQWIEVTEKNNPFLQNMHLKEMVGHTPLQVMAGFALGVLVGFLYPMGL
;
A
#
# COMPACT_ATOMS: atom_id res chain seq x y z
N MET A 1 -0.31 -1.59 -31.90
CA MET A 1 -0.87 -2.81 -31.30
C MET A 1 0.21 -3.75 -30.77
N GLN A 2 1.26 -4.04 -31.55
CA GLN A 2 2.38 -4.94 -31.17
C GLN A 2 3.16 -4.52 -29.90
N PHE A 3 3.35 -3.21 -29.67
CA PHE A 3 4.01 -2.70 -28.45
C PHE A 3 3.22 -3.03 -27.17
N ILE A 4 1.90 -2.88 -27.22
CA ILE A 4 1.02 -3.22 -26.08
C ILE A 4 1.02 -4.73 -25.84
N GLN A 5 0.99 -5.54 -26.90
CA GLN A 5 1.10 -7.00 -26.79
C GLN A 5 2.44 -7.43 -26.18
N ASN A 6 3.55 -6.80 -26.57
CA ASN A 6 4.87 -7.08 -25.99
C ASN A 6 4.95 -6.71 -24.49
N ILE A 7 4.30 -5.62 -24.07
CA ILE A 7 4.23 -5.26 -22.64
C ILE A 7 3.37 -6.27 -21.86
N LEU A 8 2.22 -6.66 -22.41
CA LEU A 8 1.31 -7.61 -21.78
C LEU A 8 1.88 -9.04 -21.74
N SER A 9 2.71 -9.40 -22.70
CA SER A 9 3.39 -10.70 -22.77
C SER A 9 4.70 -10.77 -21.99
N PHE A 10 5.23 -9.63 -21.48
CA PHE A 10 6.53 -9.57 -20.82
C PHE A 10 6.59 -10.48 -19.58
N ASN A 11 5.81 -10.19 -18.57
CA ASN A 11 5.62 -11.05 -17.39
C ASN A 11 4.24 -10.74 -16.83
N GLN A 12 3.30 -11.62 -17.10
CA GLN A 12 1.89 -11.39 -16.79
C GLN A 12 1.63 -11.24 -15.27
N ILE A 13 2.41 -11.95 -14.45
CA ILE A 13 2.34 -11.85 -13.00
C ILE A 13 2.79 -10.47 -12.55
N LEU A 14 3.94 -10.00 -13.06
CA LEU A 14 4.48 -8.69 -12.72
C LEU A 14 3.57 -7.56 -13.19
N THR A 15 3.10 -7.62 -14.43
CA THR A 15 2.25 -6.57 -15.01
C THR A 15 0.88 -6.50 -14.33
N ALA A 16 0.25 -7.62 -13.97
CA ALA A 16 -0.98 -7.64 -13.17
C ALA A 16 -0.78 -7.01 -11.81
N SER A 17 0.34 -7.32 -11.14
CA SER A 17 0.69 -6.77 -9.84
C SER A 17 0.90 -5.24 -9.89
N LEU A 18 1.69 -4.77 -10.86
CA LEU A 18 1.95 -3.34 -11.05
C LEU A 18 0.70 -2.57 -11.47
N LEU A 19 -0.16 -3.16 -12.30
CA LEU A 19 -1.45 -2.58 -12.67
C LEU A 19 -2.36 -2.43 -11.44
N SER A 20 -2.42 -3.45 -10.59
CA SER A 20 -3.19 -3.41 -9.35
C SER A 20 -2.68 -2.32 -8.40
N TRP A 21 -1.35 -2.20 -8.26
CA TRP A 21 -0.71 -1.12 -7.51
C TRP A 21 -1.12 0.26 -8.05
N PHE A 22 -1.01 0.45 -9.36
CA PHE A 22 -1.33 1.72 -10.00
C PHE A 22 -2.81 2.10 -9.81
N ILE A 23 -3.73 1.16 -10.02
CA ILE A 23 -5.17 1.37 -9.80
C ILE A 23 -5.43 1.73 -8.34
N ALA A 24 -4.80 1.05 -7.38
CA ALA A 24 -4.94 1.37 -5.96
C ALA A 24 -4.46 2.80 -5.64
N GLN A 25 -3.35 3.26 -6.23
CA GLN A 25 -2.85 4.62 -6.03
C GLN A 25 -3.78 5.68 -6.64
N VAL A 26 -4.33 5.43 -7.83
CA VAL A 26 -5.30 6.32 -8.46
C VAL A 26 -6.58 6.40 -7.61
N LEU A 27 -7.14 5.26 -7.21
CA LEU A 27 -8.34 5.22 -6.36
C LEU A 27 -8.10 5.92 -5.03
N LYS A 28 -6.97 5.71 -4.38
CA LYS A 28 -6.58 6.40 -3.14
C LYS A 28 -6.58 7.92 -3.33
N THR A 29 -6.01 8.39 -4.43
CA THR A 29 -5.95 9.83 -4.73
C THR A 29 -7.34 10.42 -4.96
N ILE A 30 -8.21 9.71 -5.69
CA ILE A 30 -9.60 10.12 -5.95
C ILE A 30 -10.40 10.15 -4.65
N ILE A 31 -10.34 9.09 -3.84
CA ILE A 31 -11.07 9.01 -2.56
C ILE A 31 -10.62 10.14 -1.64
N ASN A 32 -9.32 10.40 -1.58
CA ASN A 32 -8.78 11.47 -0.75
C ASN A 32 -9.22 12.87 -1.22
N PHE A 33 -9.26 13.08 -2.54
CA PHE A 33 -9.76 14.32 -3.12
C PHE A 33 -11.25 14.55 -2.79
N VAL A 34 -12.08 13.51 -2.91
CA VAL A 34 -13.52 13.58 -2.61
C VAL A 34 -13.77 13.85 -1.12
N LEU A 35 -12.99 13.21 -0.22
CA LEU A 35 -13.20 13.33 1.23
C LEU A 35 -12.63 14.63 1.81
N LEU A 36 -11.50 15.13 1.31
CA LEU A 36 -10.78 16.26 1.90
C LEU A 36 -10.88 17.55 1.08
N GLY A 37 -11.42 17.50 -0.14
CA GLY A 37 -11.52 18.65 -1.03
C GLY A 37 -10.19 19.24 -1.49
N LYS A 38 -9.06 18.57 -1.18
CA LYS A 38 -7.71 19.04 -1.51
C LYS A 38 -6.97 17.96 -2.29
N PHE A 39 -6.47 18.35 -3.47
CA PHE A 39 -5.61 17.48 -4.28
C PHE A 39 -4.18 17.54 -3.73
N GLN A 40 -3.69 16.44 -3.17
CA GLN A 40 -2.34 16.31 -2.62
C GLN A 40 -1.57 15.23 -3.39
N LEU A 41 -0.70 15.65 -4.31
CA LEU A 41 0.17 14.73 -5.08
C LEU A 41 1.08 13.88 -4.20
N GLU A 42 1.49 14.40 -3.04
CA GLU A 42 2.31 13.67 -2.06
C GLU A 42 1.66 12.36 -1.59
N ARG A 43 0.33 12.30 -1.63
CA ARG A 43 -0.41 11.10 -1.25
C ARG A 43 -0.39 9.98 -2.29
N MET A 44 -0.04 10.28 -3.54
CA MET A 44 0.19 9.26 -4.57
C MET A 44 1.37 8.34 -4.23
N TRP A 45 2.35 8.85 -3.49
CA TRP A 45 3.55 8.09 -3.09
C TRP A 45 3.55 7.77 -1.59
N GLY A 46 2.58 8.31 -0.83
CA GLY A 46 2.50 8.16 0.62
C GLY A 46 1.97 6.80 1.06
N ASP A 47 2.51 6.29 2.17
CA ASP A 47 1.96 5.15 2.89
C ASP A 47 0.66 5.55 3.60
N GLY A 48 -0.29 4.62 3.69
CA GLY A 48 -1.60 4.85 4.30
C GLY A 48 -2.69 5.25 3.29
N GLY A 49 -3.94 5.30 3.75
CA GLY A 49 -5.13 5.57 2.94
C GLY A 49 -5.76 4.31 2.33
N MET A 50 -6.97 4.47 1.78
CA MET A 50 -7.80 3.39 1.24
C MET A 50 -7.89 3.52 -0.28
N PRO A 51 -7.77 2.40 -1.05
CA PRO A 51 -7.37 1.05 -0.62
C PRO A 51 -5.86 0.92 -0.39
N SER A 52 -5.43 -0.14 0.35
CA SER A 52 -4.02 -0.45 0.53
C SER A 52 -3.39 -0.91 -0.78
N ALA A 53 -2.43 -0.15 -1.29
CA ALA A 53 -1.70 -0.51 -2.50
C ALA A 53 -0.83 -1.76 -2.31
N HIS A 54 -0.24 -1.94 -1.12
CA HIS A 54 0.52 -3.15 -0.78
C HIS A 54 -0.34 -4.41 -0.90
N SER A 55 -1.54 -4.39 -0.27
CA SER A 55 -2.46 -5.52 -0.31
C SER A 55 -2.96 -5.81 -1.72
N ALA A 56 -3.30 -4.76 -2.49
CA ALA A 56 -3.74 -4.89 -3.87
C ALA A 56 -2.66 -5.54 -4.74
N THR A 57 -1.43 -5.09 -4.61
CA THR A 57 -0.28 -5.61 -5.38
C THR A 57 -0.02 -7.08 -5.11
N VAL A 58 0.16 -7.43 -3.83
CA VAL A 58 0.51 -8.83 -3.48
C VAL A 58 -0.64 -9.80 -3.71
N THR A 59 -1.88 -9.35 -3.58
CA THR A 59 -3.05 -10.19 -3.88
C THR A 59 -3.17 -10.43 -5.39
N ALA A 60 -3.00 -9.40 -6.22
CA ALA A 60 -2.98 -9.57 -7.67
C ALA A 60 -1.85 -10.50 -8.11
N MET A 61 -0.67 -10.40 -7.48
CA MET A 61 0.45 -11.31 -7.71
C MET A 61 0.06 -12.77 -7.41
N VAL A 62 -0.55 -13.05 -6.26
CA VAL A 62 -0.98 -14.40 -5.88
C VAL A 62 -1.98 -14.96 -6.88
N ILE A 63 -3.02 -14.19 -7.23
CA ILE A 63 -4.04 -14.63 -8.18
C ILE A 63 -3.43 -14.85 -9.58
N ALA A 64 -2.60 -13.93 -10.05
CA ALA A 64 -1.92 -14.07 -11.33
C ALA A 64 -1.00 -15.31 -11.36
N THR A 65 -0.26 -15.55 -10.27
CA THR A 65 0.60 -16.73 -10.14
C THR A 65 -0.23 -18.02 -10.12
N ALA A 66 -1.35 -18.04 -9.39
CA ALA A 66 -2.26 -19.18 -9.36
C ALA A 66 -2.79 -19.54 -10.74
N ARG A 67 -3.09 -18.53 -11.57
CA ARG A 67 -3.62 -18.69 -12.93
C ARG A 67 -2.56 -19.10 -13.94
N SER A 68 -1.31 -18.62 -13.76
CA SER A 68 -0.20 -18.92 -14.69
C SER A 68 0.48 -20.26 -14.36
N GLU A 69 0.83 -20.47 -13.10
CA GLU A 69 1.67 -21.56 -12.65
C GLU A 69 0.90 -22.68 -11.92
N GLY A 70 -0.35 -22.41 -11.57
CA GLY A 70 -1.18 -23.30 -10.77
C GLY A 70 -0.91 -23.20 -9.26
N ILE A 71 -1.94 -23.56 -8.48
CA ILE A 71 -1.92 -23.49 -7.00
C ILE A 71 -0.97 -24.48 -6.34
N HIS A 72 -0.53 -25.51 -7.05
CA HIS A 72 0.40 -26.52 -6.53
C HIS A 72 1.87 -26.19 -6.82
N SER A 73 2.15 -25.07 -7.48
CA SER A 73 3.53 -24.66 -7.78
C SER A 73 4.24 -24.08 -6.57
N ALA A 74 5.55 -24.29 -6.49
CA ALA A 74 6.39 -23.70 -5.45
C ALA A 74 6.35 -22.14 -5.51
N ILE A 75 6.23 -21.56 -6.71
CA ILE A 75 6.14 -20.12 -6.92
C ILE A 75 4.84 -19.58 -6.31
N PHE A 76 3.72 -20.29 -6.45
CA PHE A 76 2.47 -19.91 -5.79
C PHE A 76 2.61 -19.90 -4.27
N ALA A 77 3.23 -20.93 -3.69
CA ALA A 77 3.46 -21.00 -2.25
C ALA A 77 4.28 -19.79 -1.76
N VAL A 78 5.36 -19.45 -2.46
CA VAL A 78 6.18 -18.27 -2.15
C VAL A 78 5.35 -16.97 -2.25
N ALA A 79 4.62 -16.79 -3.34
CA ALA A 79 3.77 -15.62 -3.54
C ALA A 79 2.72 -15.47 -2.42
N ALA A 80 2.08 -16.57 -2.02
CA ALA A 80 1.09 -16.59 -0.94
C ALA A 80 1.70 -16.20 0.42
N VAL A 81 2.86 -16.76 0.76
CA VAL A 81 3.57 -16.41 2.01
C VAL A 81 3.98 -14.95 2.02
N VAL A 82 4.55 -14.45 0.92
CA VAL A 82 4.91 -13.02 0.79
C VAL A 82 3.68 -12.13 0.97
N ALA A 83 2.54 -12.50 0.38
CA ALA A 83 1.30 -11.74 0.51
C ALA A 83 0.81 -11.70 1.97
N ILE A 84 0.82 -12.83 2.67
CA ILE A 84 0.42 -12.92 4.07
C ILE A 84 1.32 -12.03 4.94
N ILE A 85 2.64 -12.15 4.80
CA ILE A 85 3.61 -11.36 5.57
C ILE A 85 3.42 -9.86 5.30
N THR A 86 3.28 -9.47 4.03
CA THR A 86 3.12 -8.06 3.64
C THR A 86 1.83 -7.46 4.20
N MET A 87 0.71 -8.19 4.13
CA MET A 87 -0.56 -7.71 4.67
C MET A 87 -0.54 -7.66 6.20
N HIS A 88 0.08 -8.63 6.85
CA HIS A 88 0.25 -8.65 8.30
C HIS A 88 1.13 -7.48 8.78
N ASP A 89 2.27 -7.23 8.12
CA ASP A 89 3.14 -6.09 8.42
C ASP A 89 2.40 -4.76 8.27
N ALA A 90 1.64 -4.60 7.17
CA ALA A 90 0.88 -3.39 6.89
C ALA A 90 -0.17 -3.06 7.98
N MET A 91 -0.79 -4.08 8.60
CA MET A 91 -1.80 -3.92 9.66
C MET A 91 -1.19 -3.88 11.07
N GLY A 92 -0.04 -4.52 11.27
CA GLY A 92 0.64 -4.66 12.56
C GLY A 92 1.74 -3.63 12.75
N VAL A 93 2.96 -4.03 12.44
CA VAL A 93 4.19 -3.26 12.76
C VAL A 93 4.13 -1.81 12.31
N ARG A 94 3.72 -1.56 11.06
CA ARG A 94 3.64 -0.20 10.53
C ARG A 94 2.57 0.65 11.20
N ARG A 95 1.45 0.06 11.58
CA ARG A 95 0.40 0.76 12.33
C ARG A 95 0.88 1.12 13.71
N GLU A 96 1.51 0.20 14.42
CA GLU A 96 2.10 0.47 15.74
C GLU A 96 3.15 1.59 15.67
N THR A 97 3.99 1.62 14.64
CA THR A 97 4.94 2.72 14.41
C THR A 97 4.23 4.07 14.30
N GLY A 98 3.08 4.13 13.61
CA GLY A 98 2.27 5.34 13.51
C GLY A 98 1.67 5.77 14.86
N GLU A 99 1.19 4.83 15.67
CA GLU A 99 0.67 5.12 17.02
C GLU A 99 1.81 5.59 17.96
N GLN A 100 2.99 4.96 17.87
CA GLN A 100 4.18 5.42 18.60
C GLN A 100 4.60 6.84 18.19
N ALA A 101 4.54 7.16 16.90
CA ALA A 101 4.82 8.52 16.41
C ALA A 101 3.88 9.57 17.02
N LYS A 102 2.58 9.27 17.15
CA LYS A 102 1.61 10.15 17.82
C LYS A 102 1.96 10.41 19.28
N VAL A 103 2.31 9.35 20.00
CA VAL A 103 2.71 9.47 21.41
C VAL A 103 3.97 10.31 21.54
N LEU A 104 4.98 10.05 20.71
CA LEU A 104 6.24 10.80 20.71
C LEU A 104 6.04 12.27 20.33
N ASN A 105 5.22 12.57 19.32
CA ASN A 105 4.91 13.96 18.96
C ASN A 105 4.23 14.71 20.10
N LYS A 106 3.27 14.06 20.77
CA LYS A 106 2.60 14.66 21.95
C LYS A 106 3.57 14.89 23.10
N MET A 107 4.50 13.97 23.34
CA MET A 107 5.55 14.15 24.35
C MET A 107 6.49 15.30 23.98
N LEU A 108 6.87 15.42 22.71
CA LEU A 108 7.69 16.53 22.20
C LEU A 108 6.99 17.88 22.40
N GLU A 109 5.70 17.98 22.07
CA GLU A 109 4.91 19.20 22.29
C GLU A 109 4.90 19.61 23.77
N GLN A 110 4.63 18.66 24.67
CA GLN A 110 4.64 18.92 26.11
C GLN A 110 6.04 19.31 26.62
N TRP A 111 7.09 18.69 26.09
CA TRP A 111 8.46 19.02 26.47
C TRP A 111 8.86 20.43 26.00
N ILE A 112 8.46 20.82 24.80
CA ILE A 112 8.71 22.16 24.26
C ILE A 112 8.00 23.24 25.10
N GLU A 113 6.79 22.94 25.60
CA GLU A 113 6.05 23.86 26.48
C GLU A 113 6.74 24.07 27.83
N VAL A 114 7.40 23.04 28.40
CA VAL A 114 8.03 23.06 29.71
C VAL A 114 9.48 23.56 29.68
N THR A 115 10.19 23.23 28.58
CA THR A 115 11.63 23.55 28.44
C THR A 115 11.76 24.70 27.45
N GLU A 116 12.07 25.92 27.97
CA GLU A 116 12.26 27.16 27.21
C GLU A 116 12.22 27.05 25.65
N LYS A 117 11.33 27.81 25.04
CA LYS A 117 10.95 27.83 23.59
C LYS A 117 12.08 28.00 22.56
N ASN A 118 13.36 27.87 22.93
CA ASN A 118 14.50 28.28 22.12
C ASN A 118 15.34 27.12 21.52
N ASN A 119 14.82 25.89 21.44
CA ASN A 119 15.56 24.84 20.74
C ASN A 119 14.98 24.62 19.32
N PRO A 120 15.60 25.23 18.27
CA PRO A 120 15.10 25.15 16.89
C PRO A 120 15.06 23.70 16.35
N PHE A 121 15.88 22.81 16.91
CA PHE A 121 15.94 21.40 16.54
C PHE A 121 14.65 20.65 16.93
N LEU A 122 14.16 20.90 18.16
CA LEU A 122 12.94 20.24 18.65
C LEU A 122 11.68 20.80 18.00
N GLN A 123 11.65 22.10 17.67
CA GLN A 123 10.50 22.74 17.03
C GLN A 123 10.23 22.23 15.59
N ASN A 124 11.26 21.75 14.89
CA ASN A 124 11.16 21.21 13.53
C ASN A 124 11.03 19.69 13.48
N MET A 125 11.08 19.01 14.63
CA MET A 125 10.92 17.56 14.72
C MET A 125 9.44 17.19 14.76
N HIS A 126 8.92 16.68 13.63
CA HIS A 126 7.59 16.09 13.59
C HIS A 126 7.67 14.70 12.96
N LEU A 127 7.31 13.67 13.71
CA LEU A 127 7.30 12.30 13.24
C LEU A 127 6.03 12.04 12.42
N LYS A 128 6.16 11.29 11.33
CA LYS A 128 5.04 10.93 10.45
C LYS A 128 4.10 9.96 11.18
N GLU A 129 2.90 10.42 11.51
CA GLU A 129 1.90 9.65 12.27
C GLU A 129 1.07 8.71 11.40
N MET A 130 0.85 9.08 10.14
CA MET A 130 0.06 8.28 9.20
C MET A 130 0.93 7.20 8.55
N VAL A 131 1.35 6.23 9.35
CA VAL A 131 2.11 5.06 8.91
C VAL A 131 1.27 3.81 9.15
N GLY A 132 1.26 2.89 8.17
CA GLY A 132 0.47 1.66 8.22
C GLY A 132 -0.98 1.81 7.76
N HIS A 133 -1.69 0.71 7.78
CA HIS A 133 -3.04 0.58 7.26
C HIS A 133 -4.00 0.03 8.32
N THR A 134 -5.25 0.48 8.27
CA THR A 134 -6.32 -0.17 9.05
C THR A 134 -6.71 -1.50 8.38
N PRO A 135 -7.28 -2.46 9.13
CA PRO A 135 -7.77 -3.72 8.57
C PRO A 135 -8.73 -3.50 7.39
N LEU A 136 -9.60 -2.49 7.46
CA LEU A 136 -10.53 -2.14 6.38
C LEU A 136 -9.80 -1.71 5.10
N GLN A 137 -8.73 -0.94 5.22
CA GLN A 137 -7.91 -0.52 4.07
C GLN A 137 -7.19 -1.70 3.41
N VAL A 138 -6.72 -2.65 4.23
CA VAL A 138 -6.10 -3.90 3.75
C VAL A 138 -7.14 -4.78 3.04
N MET A 139 -8.33 -4.95 3.61
CA MET A 139 -9.41 -5.71 2.99
C MET A 139 -9.87 -5.10 1.66
N ALA A 140 -9.99 -3.78 1.59
CA ALA A 140 -10.31 -3.10 0.34
C ALA A 140 -9.22 -3.29 -0.72
N GLY A 141 -7.95 -3.23 -0.33
CA GLY A 141 -6.82 -3.55 -1.21
C GLY A 141 -6.82 -5.01 -1.65
N PHE A 142 -7.09 -5.95 -0.74
CA PHE A 142 -7.25 -7.36 -1.06
C PHE A 142 -8.35 -7.59 -2.12
N ALA A 143 -9.55 -7.03 -1.91
CA ALA A 143 -10.65 -7.15 -2.87
C ALA A 143 -10.29 -6.58 -4.24
N LEU A 144 -9.61 -5.42 -4.28
CA LEU A 144 -9.11 -4.83 -5.53
C LEU A 144 -8.10 -5.76 -6.21
N GLY A 145 -7.14 -6.32 -5.45
CA GLY A 145 -6.14 -7.23 -5.97
C GLY A 145 -6.74 -8.50 -6.55
N VAL A 146 -7.77 -9.06 -5.90
CA VAL A 146 -8.55 -10.21 -6.42
C VAL A 146 -9.20 -9.83 -7.76
N LEU A 147 -9.89 -8.70 -7.80
CA LEU A 147 -10.56 -8.23 -9.01
C LEU A 147 -9.59 -8.08 -10.18
N VAL A 148 -8.49 -7.35 -9.98
CA VAL A 148 -7.48 -7.11 -11.02
C VAL A 148 -6.80 -8.41 -11.42
N GLY A 149 -6.42 -9.27 -10.47
CA GLY A 149 -5.77 -10.55 -10.75
C GLY A 149 -6.64 -11.52 -11.56
N PHE A 150 -7.97 -11.50 -11.37
CA PHE A 150 -8.89 -12.30 -12.16
C PHE A 150 -9.21 -11.68 -13.53
N LEU A 151 -9.36 -10.37 -13.60
CA LEU A 151 -9.73 -9.68 -14.85
C LEU A 151 -8.53 -9.48 -15.79
N TYR A 152 -7.30 -9.56 -15.26
CA TYR A 152 -6.11 -9.40 -16.08
C TYR A 152 -6.05 -10.51 -17.16
N PRO A 153 -5.87 -10.15 -18.45
CA PRO A 153 -5.81 -11.14 -19.53
C PRO A 153 -4.52 -11.98 -19.40
N MET A 154 -4.70 -13.28 -19.15
CA MET A 154 -3.61 -14.26 -19.12
C MET A 154 -3.67 -15.08 -20.41
N GLY A 155 -2.50 -15.31 -21.04
CA GLY A 155 -2.43 -16.23 -22.19
C GLY A 155 -2.62 -15.58 -23.57
N LEU A 156 -2.25 -14.29 -23.73
CA LEU A 156 -2.09 -13.67 -25.04
C LEU A 156 -0.68 -13.88 -25.57
#